data_a25651c7a4a625ba86c9736cdcab8dab
#
_entry.id   a25651c7a4a625ba86c9736cdcab8dab
#
_cell.length_a   1.000
_cell.length_b   1.000
_cell.length_c   1.000
_cell.angle_alpha   90.00
_cell.angle_beta   90.00
_cell.angle_gamma   90.00
#
_symmetry.space_group_name_H-M   'P 1'
#
loop_
_entity.id
_entity.type
_entity.pdbx_description
1 polymer ?
#
loop_
_entity_poly.entity_id
_entity_poly.type
_entity_poly.pdbx_seq_one_letter_code
_entity_poly.pdbx_strand_id
1 'polypeptide(L)'
;MVVKTPPMGWNSWNTFGPNINEALIRETADTMVDSGLAAAGYNYLVIDDCWSEKVRDGQGRLVASAEKFPNGMKAVSDYVHSKGLKFGMYSCAGIFTCARYPSSYGYEFIDAETFASWGVDFLKYDY
;
A
#
# COMPACT_ATOMS: atom_id res chain seq x y z
N MET A 1 -12.27 13.43 4.69
CA MET A 1 -13.16 12.78 5.69
C MET A 1 -12.30 12.12 6.74
N VAL A 2 -12.51 12.45 8.00
CA VAL A 2 -11.78 11.81 9.10
C VAL A 2 -12.39 10.43 9.32
N VAL A 3 -11.55 9.40 9.43
CA VAL A 3 -11.97 8.03 9.74
C VAL A 3 -12.64 8.02 11.11
N LYS A 4 -13.88 7.53 11.19
CA LYS A 4 -14.67 7.55 12.43
C LYS A 4 -14.31 6.41 13.39
N THR A 5 -13.71 5.34 12.87
CA THR A 5 -13.35 4.14 13.64
C THR A 5 -11.95 3.68 13.22
N PRO A 6 -11.21 2.97 14.08
CA PRO A 6 -9.93 2.38 13.68
C PRO A 6 -10.10 1.48 12.43
N PRO A 7 -9.18 1.54 11.46
CA PRO A 7 -9.23 0.66 10.31
C PRO A 7 -9.00 -0.79 10.76
N MET A 8 -9.80 -1.70 10.23
CA MET A 8 -9.67 -3.14 10.47
C MET A 8 -9.35 -3.84 9.16
N GLY A 9 -8.39 -4.73 9.17
CA GLY A 9 -8.00 -5.43 7.95
C GLY A 9 -6.71 -6.22 8.10
N TRP A 10 -6.01 -6.36 6.99
CA TRP A 10 -4.78 -7.11 6.88
C TRP A 10 -3.64 -6.20 6.42
N ASN A 11 -2.45 -6.42 6.98
CA ASN A 11 -1.21 -5.76 6.60
C ASN A 11 -0.15 -6.82 6.30
N SER A 12 0.64 -6.60 5.25
CA SER A 12 1.55 -7.60 4.71
C SER A 12 2.78 -7.90 5.58
N TRP A 13 3.13 -7.02 6.51
CA TRP A 13 4.46 -7.07 7.15
C TRP A 13 4.69 -8.31 8.02
N ASN A 14 3.78 -8.60 8.94
CA ASN A 14 4.04 -9.64 9.95
C ASN A 14 4.17 -11.05 9.35
N THR A 15 3.53 -11.30 8.22
CA THR A 15 3.57 -12.62 7.57
C THR A 15 4.64 -12.68 6.48
N PHE A 16 4.77 -11.64 5.67
CA PHE A 16 5.56 -11.69 4.44
C PHE A 16 6.79 -10.76 4.46
N GLY A 17 6.83 -9.74 5.34
CA GLY A 17 7.93 -8.78 5.37
C GLY A 17 8.19 -8.19 3.97
N PRO A 18 9.43 -8.27 3.46
CA PRO A 18 9.76 -7.76 2.13
C PRO A 18 9.29 -8.66 0.98
N ASN A 19 8.82 -9.87 1.25
CA ASN A 19 8.48 -10.88 0.24
C ASN A 19 7.03 -10.71 -0.24
N ILE A 20 6.76 -9.56 -0.84
CA ILE A 20 5.45 -9.20 -1.40
C ILE A 20 5.54 -9.04 -2.90
N ASN A 21 4.42 -9.28 -3.59
CA ASN A 21 4.28 -9.05 -5.03
C ASN A 21 2.80 -8.87 -5.39
N GLU A 22 2.54 -8.49 -6.63
CA GLU A 22 1.18 -8.24 -7.12
C GLU A 22 0.27 -9.47 -6.99
N ALA A 23 0.77 -10.66 -7.33
CA ALA A 23 0.00 -11.91 -7.25
C ALA A 23 -0.46 -12.20 -5.82
N LEU A 24 0.45 -12.05 -4.84
CA LEU A 24 0.13 -12.22 -3.42
C LEU A 24 -0.96 -11.25 -2.96
N ILE A 25 -0.87 -9.99 -3.36
CA ILE A 25 -1.85 -8.98 -2.94
C ILE A 25 -3.23 -9.27 -3.54
N ARG A 26 -3.29 -9.67 -4.81
CA ARG A 26 -4.54 -10.07 -5.46
C ARG A 26 -5.17 -11.29 -4.78
N GLU A 27 -4.38 -12.32 -4.51
CA GLU A 27 -4.82 -13.52 -3.80
C GLU A 27 -5.30 -13.21 -2.39
N THR A 28 -4.61 -12.32 -1.68
CA THR A 28 -5.03 -11.86 -0.35
C THR A 28 -6.38 -11.14 -0.40
N ALA A 29 -6.59 -10.28 -1.38
CA ALA A 29 -7.87 -9.61 -1.57
C ALA A 29 -9.00 -10.61 -1.80
N ASP A 30 -8.79 -11.59 -2.65
CA ASP A 30 -9.74 -12.67 -2.90
C ASP A 30 -10.06 -13.45 -1.61
N THR A 31 -9.02 -13.82 -0.87
CA THR A 31 -9.16 -14.57 0.39
C THR A 31 -9.92 -13.78 1.45
N MET A 32 -9.68 -12.48 1.57
CA MET A 32 -10.41 -11.63 2.54
C MET A 32 -11.91 -11.61 2.25
N VAL A 33 -12.30 -11.65 0.98
CA VAL A 33 -13.72 -11.70 0.59
C VAL A 33 -14.28 -13.11 0.77
N ASP A 34 -13.62 -14.10 0.21
CA ASP A 34 -14.11 -15.49 0.17
C ASP A 34 -14.20 -16.14 1.56
N SER A 35 -13.31 -15.76 2.48
CA SER A 35 -13.32 -16.25 3.86
C SER A 35 -14.37 -15.59 4.77
N GLY A 36 -15.01 -14.51 4.30
CA GLY A 36 -15.97 -13.75 5.10
C GLY A 36 -15.35 -12.66 5.97
N LEU A 37 -14.02 -12.48 5.97
CA LEU A 37 -13.35 -11.44 6.74
C LEU A 37 -13.83 -10.03 6.36
N ALA A 38 -13.95 -9.76 5.06
CA ALA A 38 -14.44 -8.47 4.57
C ALA A 38 -15.87 -8.19 5.05
N ALA A 39 -16.76 -9.19 4.97
CA ALA A 39 -18.14 -9.08 5.45
C ALA A 39 -18.21 -8.85 6.97
N ALA A 40 -17.23 -9.37 7.72
CA ALA A 40 -17.12 -9.15 9.16
C ALA A 40 -16.52 -7.78 9.54
N GLY A 41 -16.15 -6.96 8.56
CA GLY A 41 -15.61 -5.61 8.78
C GLY A 41 -14.09 -5.47 8.62
N TYR A 42 -13.37 -6.55 8.33
CA TYR A 42 -11.93 -6.52 8.05
C TYR A 42 -11.70 -6.22 6.56
N ASN A 43 -11.92 -4.97 6.18
CA ASN A 43 -12.02 -4.55 4.78
C ASN A 43 -10.87 -3.66 4.29
N TYR A 44 -9.85 -3.44 5.11
CA TYR A 44 -8.63 -2.74 4.68
C TYR A 44 -7.54 -3.76 4.31
N LEU A 45 -6.99 -3.64 3.10
CA LEU A 45 -5.80 -4.37 2.67
C LEU A 45 -4.66 -3.39 2.54
N VAL A 46 -3.61 -3.57 3.35
CA VAL A 46 -2.48 -2.63 3.44
C VAL A 46 -1.18 -3.30 2.99
N ILE A 47 -0.54 -2.72 1.99
CA ILE A 47 0.82 -3.09 1.59
C ILE A 47 1.79 -2.30 2.46
N ASP A 48 2.63 -3.00 3.21
CA ASP A 48 3.64 -2.41 4.08
C ASP A 48 4.94 -2.05 3.32
N ASP A 49 6.04 -1.86 4.00
CA ASP A 49 7.33 -1.47 3.43
C ASP A 49 7.82 -2.43 2.32
N CYS A 50 8.83 -2.00 1.58
CA CYS A 50 9.46 -2.76 0.48
C CYS A 50 8.62 -2.90 -0.81
N TRP A 51 7.63 -2.04 -1.02
CA TRP A 51 6.81 -2.02 -2.23
C TRP A 51 7.42 -1.18 -3.37
N SER A 52 8.30 -0.23 -3.05
CA SER A 52 8.85 0.75 -4.01
C SER A 52 10.20 0.35 -4.58
N GLU A 53 10.62 1.04 -5.61
CA GLU A 53 12.02 1.06 -6.04
C GLU A 53 12.89 1.78 -4.99
N LYS A 54 14.21 1.55 -5.05
CA LYS A 54 15.19 2.18 -4.13
C LYS A 54 15.46 3.65 -4.44
N VAL A 55 15.02 4.12 -5.58
CA VAL A 55 15.20 5.51 -6.01
C VAL A 55 13.88 6.07 -6.56
N ARG A 56 13.71 7.38 -6.41
CA ARG A 56 12.61 8.12 -7.01
C ARG A 56 12.85 8.30 -8.52
N ASP A 57 11.80 8.57 -9.27
CA ASP A 57 11.91 8.88 -10.70
C ASP A 57 12.52 10.27 -10.93
N GLY A 58 12.70 10.62 -12.23
CA GLY A 58 13.26 11.92 -12.62
C GLY A 58 12.40 13.14 -12.24
N GLN A 59 11.18 12.93 -11.78
CA GLN A 59 10.26 13.96 -11.28
C GLN A 59 10.15 13.96 -9.75
N GLY A 60 10.96 13.15 -9.07
CA GLY A 60 10.97 13.05 -7.62
C GLY A 60 9.84 12.19 -7.04
N ARG A 61 9.13 11.40 -7.83
CA ARG A 61 8.01 10.56 -7.39
C ARG A 61 8.48 9.20 -6.92
N LEU A 62 7.77 8.65 -5.95
CA LEU A 62 7.90 7.24 -5.58
C LEU A 62 7.44 6.36 -6.75
N VAL A 63 8.15 5.27 -6.97
CA VAL A 63 7.89 4.32 -8.04
C VAL A 63 7.68 2.94 -7.43
N ALA A 64 6.60 2.25 -7.83
CA ALA A 64 6.41 0.86 -7.44
C ALA A 64 7.51 -0.02 -8.03
N SER A 65 7.98 -1.02 -7.29
CA SER A 65 8.94 -1.99 -7.79
C SER A 65 8.40 -2.68 -9.06
N ALA A 66 9.10 -2.53 -10.18
CA ALA A 66 8.70 -3.13 -11.44
C ALA A 66 8.76 -4.66 -11.39
N GLU A 67 9.66 -5.22 -10.60
CA GLU A 67 9.76 -6.67 -10.38
C GLU A 67 8.56 -7.21 -9.61
N LYS A 68 8.19 -6.54 -8.52
CA LYS A 68 7.11 -6.98 -7.62
C LYS A 68 5.72 -6.64 -8.14
N PHE A 69 5.58 -5.47 -8.76
CA PHE A 69 4.30 -4.91 -9.22
C PHE A 69 4.40 -4.48 -10.70
N PRO A 70 4.53 -5.46 -11.61
CA PRO A 70 4.81 -5.17 -13.04
C PRO A 70 3.72 -4.35 -13.73
N ASN A 71 2.47 -4.40 -13.25
CA ASN A 71 1.36 -3.63 -13.80
C ASN A 71 1.16 -2.28 -13.10
N GLY A 72 2.04 -1.93 -12.16
CA GLY A 72 1.97 -0.69 -11.39
C GLY A 72 0.97 -0.74 -10.23
N MET A 73 1.09 0.24 -9.34
CA MET A 73 0.31 0.24 -8.10
C MET A 73 -1.16 0.60 -8.32
N LYS A 74 -1.47 1.42 -9.33
CA LYS A 74 -2.86 1.73 -9.65
C LYS A 74 -3.66 0.48 -10.04
N ALA A 75 -3.07 -0.43 -10.81
CA ALA A 75 -3.73 -1.68 -11.21
C ALA A 75 -4.03 -2.57 -9.99
N VAL A 76 -3.12 -2.58 -9.01
CA VAL A 76 -3.33 -3.30 -7.74
C VAL A 76 -4.46 -2.67 -6.94
N SER A 77 -4.45 -1.35 -6.79
CA SER A 77 -5.49 -0.59 -6.12
C SER A 77 -6.87 -0.83 -6.75
N ASP A 78 -6.95 -0.74 -8.07
CA ASP A 78 -8.20 -0.96 -8.82
C ASP A 78 -8.73 -2.39 -8.59
N TYR A 79 -7.85 -3.38 -8.55
CA TYR A 79 -8.25 -4.77 -8.25
C TYR A 79 -8.80 -4.90 -6.82
N VAL A 80 -8.11 -4.36 -5.84
CA VAL A 80 -8.54 -4.37 -4.43
C VAL A 80 -9.91 -3.69 -4.30
N HIS A 81 -10.10 -2.54 -4.93
CA HIS A 81 -11.38 -1.83 -4.96
C HIS A 81 -12.48 -2.65 -5.66
N SER A 82 -12.16 -3.38 -6.72
CA SER A 82 -13.13 -4.24 -7.42
C SER A 82 -13.70 -5.34 -6.53
N LYS A 83 -12.98 -5.71 -5.47
CA LYS A 83 -13.42 -6.67 -4.45
C LYS A 83 -14.23 -6.02 -3.31
N GLY A 84 -14.47 -4.71 -3.36
CA GLY A 84 -15.17 -3.98 -2.31
C GLY A 84 -14.31 -3.65 -1.09
N LEU A 85 -12.99 -3.85 -1.21
CA LEU A 85 -12.02 -3.55 -0.14
C LEU A 85 -11.48 -2.13 -0.27
N LYS A 86 -10.90 -1.63 0.81
CA LYS A 86 -10.11 -0.40 0.84
C LYS A 86 -8.63 -0.73 0.71
N PHE A 87 -7.89 0.12 0.00
CA PHE A 87 -6.48 -0.08 -0.29
C PHE A 87 -5.62 0.86 0.54
N GLY A 88 -4.65 0.28 1.26
CA GLY A 88 -3.68 1.02 2.06
C GLY A 88 -2.25 0.77 1.60
N MET A 89 -1.40 1.75 1.85
CA MET A 89 0.03 1.69 1.57
C MET A 89 0.84 2.19 2.77
N TYR A 90 2.14 2.04 2.69
CA TYR A 90 3.11 2.42 3.72
C TYR A 90 4.05 3.51 3.23
N SER A 91 4.33 4.46 4.09
CA SER A 91 5.44 5.38 3.99
C SER A 91 5.98 5.73 5.38
N CYS A 92 6.95 6.63 5.44
CA CYS A 92 7.63 6.98 6.69
C CYS A 92 7.93 8.48 6.73
N ALA A 93 7.84 9.07 7.92
CA ALA A 93 8.20 10.46 8.18
C ALA A 93 9.71 10.64 8.44
N GLY A 94 10.45 9.55 8.66
CA GLY A 94 11.91 9.58 8.82
C GLY A 94 12.63 9.76 7.49
N ILE A 95 13.96 9.87 7.53
CA ILE A 95 14.80 10.07 6.32
C ILE A 95 14.69 8.88 5.36
N PHE A 96 14.54 7.67 5.90
CA PHE A 96 14.32 6.43 5.16
C PHE A 96 13.20 5.64 5.84
N THR A 97 12.59 4.71 5.11
CA THR A 97 11.74 3.69 5.74
C THR A 97 12.60 2.75 6.61
N CYS A 98 11.95 1.93 7.44
CA CYS A 98 12.67 0.97 8.30
C CYS A 98 13.55 0.01 7.47
N ALA A 99 13.12 -0.36 6.27
CA ALA A 99 13.89 -1.21 5.35
C ALA A 99 14.82 -0.43 4.41
N ARG A 100 15.06 0.85 4.67
CA ARG A 100 15.96 1.73 3.91
C ARG A 100 15.51 2.02 2.49
N TYR A 101 14.21 2.11 2.27
CA TYR A 101 13.61 2.64 1.04
C TYR A 101 13.39 4.15 1.14
N PRO A 102 13.12 4.85 0.00
CA PRO A 102 12.75 6.26 0.03
C PRO A 102 11.52 6.49 0.91
N SER A 103 11.62 7.46 1.81
CA SER A 103 10.52 7.90 2.68
C SER A 103 9.86 9.16 2.13
N SER A 104 8.79 9.62 2.79
CA SER A 104 8.11 10.87 2.39
C SER A 104 8.72 12.13 3.00
N TYR A 105 9.77 12.03 3.81
CA TYR A 105 10.40 13.20 4.41
C TYR A 105 10.91 14.19 3.34
N GLY A 106 10.35 15.40 3.36
CA GLY A 106 10.65 16.44 2.37
C GLY A 106 9.94 16.26 1.01
N TYR A 107 9.10 15.23 0.86
CA TYR A 107 8.34 14.92 -0.35
C TYR A 107 6.85 14.72 -0.07
N GLU A 108 6.37 15.17 1.07
CA GLU A 108 5.03 14.87 1.59
C GLU A 108 3.92 15.21 0.57
N PHE A 109 4.02 16.37 -0.08
CA PHE A 109 3.01 16.82 -1.04
C PHE A 109 3.01 15.99 -2.33
N ILE A 110 4.19 15.76 -2.92
CA ILE A 110 4.29 14.97 -4.16
C ILE A 110 3.91 13.51 -3.92
N ASP A 111 4.25 12.98 -2.75
CA ASP A 111 3.86 11.62 -2.38
C ASP A 111 2.35 11.51 -2.13
N ALA A 112 1.74 12.51 -1.48
CA ALA A 112 0.30 12.56 -1.31
C ALA A 112 -0.43 12.58 -2.67
N GLU A 113 0.04 13.36 -3.64
CA GLU A 113 -0.49 13.37 -5.01
C GLU A 113 -0.32 12.00 -5.68
N THR A 114 0.83 11.37 -5.52
CA THR A 114 1.13 10.06 -6.09
C THR A 114 0.18 9.00 -5.51
N PHE A 115 0.06 8.92 -4.18
CA PHE A 115 -0.87 7.98 -3.53
C PHE A 115 -2.32 8.24 -3.92
N ALA A 116 -2.73 9.50 -3.99
CA ALA A 116 -4.08 9.86 -4.44
C ALA A 116 -4.34 9.42 -5.89
N SER A 117 -3.35 9.58 -6.77
CA SER A 117 -3.46 9.16 -8.19
C SER A 117 -3.61 7.64 -8.33
N TRP A 118 -3.12 6.87 -7.39
CA TRP A 118 -3.29 5.41 -7.34
C TRP A 118 -4.57 4.96 -6.65
N GLY A 119 -5.33 5.89 -6.04
CA GLY A 119 -6.57 5.58 -5.32
C GLY A 119 -6.34 5.02 -3.93
N VAL A 120 -5.24 5.36 -3.27
CA VAL A 120 -4.94 4.91 -1.90
C VAL A 120 -5.93 5.53 -0.91
N ASP A 121 -6.58 4.69 -0.10
CA ASP A 121 -7.57 5.10 0.91
C ASP A 121 -6.95 5.32 2.29
N PHE A 122 -5.85 4.66 2.58
CA PHE A 122 -5.21 4.64 3.90
C PHE A 122 -3.70 4.63 3.76
N LEU A 123 -3.02 5.43 4.57
CA LEU A 123 -1.57 5.45 4.66
C LEU A 123 -1.13 5.07 6.08
N LYS A 124 -0.41 3.95 6.20
CA LYS A 124 0.39 3.67 7.40
C LYS A 124 1.65 4.53 7.31
N TYR A 125 1.77 5.48 8.22
CA TYR A 125 2.82 6.49 8.20
C TYR A 125 3.70 6.33 9.43
N ASP A 126 4.83 5.69 9.25
CA ASP A 126 5.77 5.32 10.30
C ASP A 126 6.80 6.44 10.57
N TYR A 127 7.68 6.18 11.53
CA TYR A 127 8.75 7.13 11.87
C TYR A 127 10.11 6.44 11.99
#